data_b67ba93fa7e474a4ccf61fc71b59df46
#
_entry.id   b67ba93fa7e474a4ccf61fc71b59df46
#
_cell.length_a   1.000
_cell.length_b   1.000
_cell.length_c   1.000
_cell.angle_alpha   90.00
_cell.angle_beta   90.00
_cell.angle_gamma   90.00
#
_symmetry.space_group_name_H-M   'P 1'
#
loop_
_entity.id
_entity.type
_entity.pdbx_description
1 polymer ?
#
loop_
_entity_poly.entity_id
_entity_poly.type
_entity_poly.pdbx_seq_one_letter_code
_entity_poly.pdbx_strand_id
1 'polypeptide(L)'
;GDVWLDYGFPQNIVDEVEDHADTILEQGTSLLSFGGDHFVTYPLLRSHSKIHGPISLIHFDAHSDTWEDDGDRIDHGSMFLRAAREGIVVPEKSVQIGIRTQNNCTHGFNILHAPWIHSHGVQEVNKFVHDIVKPGDPVYITFDVDCLDPAFAPGTGTPVVGGLSTAQALGILHSLGDLNLIGMDIVEVAPAYDHAEITSLAAATIGHDYLCLLAKKEGAQERIIGTKLDEKQIGPTKV
;
A
#
# COMPACT_ATOMS: atom_id res chain seq x y z
N GLY A 1 16.03 -8.52 -5.51
CA GLY A 1 17.32 -8.02 -5.01
C GLY A 1 17.23 -6.55 -4.66
N ASP A 2 18.29 -5.97 -4.18
CA ASP A 2 18.33 -4.58 -3.78
C ASP A 2 18.62 -3.68 -4.98
N VAL A 3 18.01 -2.49 -5.00
CA VAL A 3 18.34 -1.43 -5.96
C VAL A 3 19.51 -0.63 -5.37
N TRP A 4 20.59 -0.52 -6.13
CA TRP A 4 21.71 0.33 -5.77
C TRP A 4 21.44 1.77 -6.22
N LEU A 5 21.35 2.68 -5.25
CA LEU A 5 21.15 4.10 -5.48
C LEU A 5 22.43 4.87 -5.22
N ASP A 6 22.81 5.74 -6.14
CA ASP A 6 23.94 6.65 -5.92
C ASP A 6 23.48 7.90 -5.15
N TYR A 7 23.67 7.88 -3.83
CA TYR A 7 23.30 9.00 -2.95
C TYR A 7 24.03 10.31 -3.26
N GLY A 8 25.08 10.28 -4.07
CA GLY A 8 25.74 11.48 -4.58
C GLY A 8 24.94 12.21 -5.67
N PHE A 9 23.98 11.51 -6.27
CA PHE A 9 23.13 12.02 -7.36
C PHE A 9 21.65 11.70 -7.10
N PRO A 10 21.04 12.26 -6.05
CA PRO A 10 19.66 11.91 -5.67
C PRO A 10 18.62 12.21 -6.76
N GLN A 11 18.92 13.09 -7.71
CA GLN A 11 18.07 13.36 -8.88
C GLN A 11 17.88 12.13 -9.78
N ASN A 12 18.78 11.14 -9.72
CA ASN A 12 18.72 9.92 -10.55
C ASN A 12 17.83 8.83 -9.92
N ILE A 13 17.38 9.01 -8.69
CA ILE A 13 16.61 7.97 -7.95
C ILE A 13 15.40 7.50 -8.76
N VAL A 14 14.69 8.42 -9.41
CA VAL A 14 13.50 8.07 -10.21
C VAL A 14 13.87 7.11 -11.32
N ASP A 15 14.88 7.47 -12.12
CA ASP A 15 15.28 6.66 -13.28
C ASP A 15 15.90 5.32 -12.83
N GLU A 16 16.73 5.32 -11.79
CA GLU A 16 17.37 4.10 -11.27
C GLU A 16 16.36 3.07 -10.75
N VAL A 17 15.34 3.52 -10.01
CA VAL A 17 14.27 2.64 -9.51
C VAL A 17 13.36 2.18 -10.65
N GLU A 18 13.00 3.08 -11.57
CA GLU A 18 12.16 2.79 -12.73
C GLU A 18 12.81 1.77 -13.64
N ASP A 19 14.08 1.94 -14.03
CA ASP A 19 14.83 1.00 -14.87
C ASP A 19 14.92 -0.39 -14.26
N HIS A 20 15.12 -0.47 -12.95
CA HIS A 20 15.17 -1.75 -12.24
C HIS A 20 13.79 -2.43 -12.22
N ALA A 21 12.73 -1.68 -11.93
CA ALA A 21 11.37 -2.20 -11.94
C ALA A 21 10.92 -2.64 -13.34
N ASP A 22 11.22 -1.87 -14.37
CA ASP A 22 10.95 -2.20 -15.77
C ASP A 22 11.57 -3.55 -16.15
N THR A 23 12.84 -3.76 -15.81
CA THR A 23 13.56 -5.03 -16.07
C THR A 23 12.83 -6.24 -15.50
N ILE A 24 12.20 -6.12 -14.32
CA ILE A 24 11.47 -7.20 -13.67
C ILE A 24 10.08 -7.37 -14.29
N LEU A 25 9.37 -6.27 -14.48
CA LEU A 25 7.99 -6.27 -14.96
C LEU A 25 7.89 -6.72 -16.43
N GLU A 26 8.87 -6.40 -17.27
CA GLU A 26 8.96 -6.87 -18.65
C GLU A 26 9.05 -8.40 -18.79
N GLN A 27 9.46 -9.09 -17.73
CA GLN A 27 9.46 -10.56 -17.67
C GLN A 27 8.08 -11.15 -17.31
N GLY A 28 7.05 -10.30 -17.15
CA GLY A 28 5.72 -10.73 -16.70
C GLY A 28 5.68 -11.15 -15.22
N THR A 29 6.62 -10.66 -14.41
CA THR A 29 6.73 -10.97 -12.98
C THR A 29 6.04 -9.90 -12.15
N SER A 30 5.24 -10.29 -11.18
CA SER A 30 4.66 -9.37 -10.19
C SER A 30 5.74 -8.84 -9.25
N LEU A 31 5.63 -7.59 -8.86
CA LEU A 31 6.59 -6.92 -7.99
C LEU A 31 5.97 -6.62 -6.62
N LEU A 32 6.65 -7.08 -5.56
CA LEU A 32 6.46 -6.62 -4.18
C LEU A 32 7.75 -5.93 -3.76
N SER A 33 7.66 -4.64 -3.48
CA SER A 33 8.81 -3.82 -3.10
C SER A 33 8.80 -3.52 -1.60
N PHE A 34 9.97 -3.52 -1.00
CA PHE A 34 10.19 -2.99 0.34
C PHE A 34 11.04 -1.74 0.20
N GLY A 35 10.46 -0.61 0.52
CA GLY A 35 11.15 0.64 0.35
C GLY A 35 11.78 1.16 1.65
N GLY A 36 12.48 2.25 1.51
CA GLY A 36 12.78 3.20 2.56
C GLY A 36 11.66 4.23 2.61
N ASP A 37 11.99 5.42 2.12
CA ASP A 37 11.09 6.57 2.02
C ASP A 37 9.93 6.32 1.03
N HIS A 38 8.76 6.84 1.34
CA HIS A 38 7.54 6.62 0.54
C HIS A 38 7.65 7.14 -0.91
N PHE A 39 8.55 8.06 -1.18
CA PHE A 39 8.79 8.57 -2.54
C PHE A 39 9.12 7.47 -3.55
N VAL A 40 9.67 6.32 -3.12
CA VAL A 40 9.99 5.19 -4.02
C VAL A 40 8.77 4.64 -4.76
N THR A 41 7.56 4.85 -4.23
CA THR A 41 6.31 4.46 -4.88
C THR A 41 6.11 5.19 -6.21
N TYR A 42 6.54 6.43 -6.33
CA TYR A 42 6.36 7.20 -7.57
C TYR A 42 7.04 6.55 -8.80
N PRO A 43 8.35 6.25 -8.82
CA PRO A 43 8.96 5.53 -9.93
C PRO A 43 8.38 4.12 -10.15
N LEU A 44 7.95 3.42 -9.08
CA LEU A 44 7.29 2.11 -9.22
C LEU A 44 5.95 2.24 -9.94
N LEU A 45 5.15 3.26 -9.63
CA LEU A 45 3.89 3.55 -10.33
C LEU A 45 4.13 3.89 -11.81
N ARG A 46 5.20 4.63 -12.14
CA ARG A 46 5.58 4.93 -13.52
C ARG A 46 5.82 3.65 -14.30
N SER A 47 6.61 2.72 -13.77
CA SER A 47 6.89 1.43 -14.38
C SER A 47 5.63 0.59 -14.59
N HIS A 48 4.78 0.46 -13.57
CA HIS A 48 3.54 -0.29 -13.68
C HIS A 48 2.57 0.35 -14.69
N SER A 49 2.50 1.67 -14.75
CA SER A 49 1.60 2.37 -15.68
C SER A 49 1.98 2.19 -17.15
N LYS A 50 3.25 1.95 -17.48
CA LYS A 50 3.70 1.63 -18.84
C LYS A 50 3.07 0.33 -19.36
N ILE A 51 2.83 -0.62 -18.47
CA ILE A 51 2.30 -1.96 -18.81
C ILE A 51 0.79 -2.00 -18.70
N HIS A 52 0.23 -1.41 -17.63
CA HIS A 52 -1.17 -1.58 -17.26
C HIS A 52 -2.05 -0.37 -17.60
N GLY A 53 -1.45 0.74 -18.03
CA GLY A 53 -2.15 2.03 -18.20
C GLY A 53 -2.42 2.72 -16.86
N PRO A 54 -3.34 3.69 -16.81
CA PRO A 54 -3.64 4.44 -15.60
C PRO A 54 -4.12 3.55 -14.45
N ILE A 55 -3.58 3.80 -13.26
CA ILE A 55 -3.64 2.94 -12.07
C ILE A 55 -4.70 3.46 -11.10
N SER A 56 -5.45 2.54 -10.51
CA SER A 56 -6.23 2.76 -9.29
C SER A 56 -5.32 2.49 -8.08
N LEU A 57 -5.09 3.51 -7.25
CA LEU A 57 -4.22 3.41 -6.09
C LEU A 57 -5.04 3.08 -4.84
N ILE A 58 -4.64 2.04 -4.11
CA ILE A 58 -5.10 1.81 -2.73
C ILE A 58 -3.92 2.17 -1.81
N HIS A 59 -4.07 3.27 -1.11
CA HIS A 59 -3.02 3.91 -0.33
C HIS A 59 -3.35 3.85 1.16
N PHE A 60 -2.59 3.06 1.91
CA PHE A 60 -2.64 3.00 3.37
C PHE A 60 -1.61 3.95 3.95
N ASP A 61 -2.05 4.94 4.76
CA ASP A 61 -1.16 5.98 5.27
C ASP A 61 -1.85 6.83 6.37
N ALA A 62 -1.08 7.50 7.19
CA ALA A 62 -1.55 8.59 8.04
C ALA A 62 -1.65 9.91 7.27
N HIS A 63 -0.90 10.02 6.17
CA HIS A 63 -0.71 11.21 5.35
C HIS A 63 -1.36 11.02 3.97
N SER A 64 -1.74 12.12 3.33
CA SER A 64 -2.35 12.04 1.98
C SER A 64 -1.33 11.97 0.86
N ASP A 65 -0.13 12.45 1.09
CA ASP A 65 0.98 12.57 0.14
C ASP A 65 0.60 13.27 -1.19
N THR A 66 -0.31 14.22 -1.05
CA THR A 66 -0.86 15.02 -2.14
C THR A 66 -0.77 16.51 -1.86
N TRP A 67 0.21 16.94 -1.03
CA TRP A 67 0.45 18.36 -0.83
C TRP A 67 0.97 19.01 -2.10
N GLU A 68 0.63 20.29 -2.27
CA GLU A 68 1.12 21.08 -3.39
C GLU A 68 2.64 21.31 -3.25
N ASP A 69 3.34 21.12 -4.35
CA ASP A 69 4.74 21.49 -4.51
C ASP A 69 4.97 22.17 -5.87
N ASP A 70 6.20 22.59 -6.13
CA ASP A 70 6.63 23.22 -7.38
C ASP A 70 6.97 22.21 -8.50
N GLY A 71 6.72 20.91 -8.28
CA GLY A 71 6.63 19.88 -9.32
C GLY A 71 7.88 19.08 -9.61
N ASP A 72 9.07 19.52 -9.20
CA ASP A 72 10.33 18.85 -9.51
C ASP A 72 11.03 18.24 -8.27
N ARG A 73 10.37 18.28 -7.12
CA ARG A 73 10.95 17.81 -5.86
C ARG A 73 10.89 16.28 -5.76
N ILE A 74 11.94 15.72 -5.16
CA ILE A 74 11.90 14.38 -4.59
C ILE A 74 11.32 14.55 -3.20
N ASP A 75 10.04 14.29 -3.05
CA ASP A 75 9.29 14.60 -1.83
C ASP A 75 8.15 13.59 -1.63
N HIS A 76 8.19 12.88 -0.52
CA HIS A 76 7.18 11.87 -0.20
C HIS A 76 5.80 12.47 0.11
N GLY A 77 5.71 13.75 0.47
CA GLY A 77 4.43 14.41 0.77
C GLY A 77 3.64 14.89 -0.46
N SER A 78 4.21 14.86 -1.67
CA SER A 78 3.57 15.43 -2.86
C SER A 78 3.51 14.48 -4.06
N MET A 79 4.12 13.32 -3.96
CA MET A 79 4.33 12.42 -5.09
C MET A 79 3.04 11.88 -5.73
N PHE A 80 1.97 11.65 -4.96
CA PHE A 80 0.71 11.17 -5.54
C PHE A 80 -0.06 12.26 -6.28
N LEU A 81 0.09 13.52 -5.86
CA LEU A 81 -0.43 14.64 -6.66
C LEU A 81 0.31 14.72 -7.99
N ARG A 82 1.62 14.52 -8.00
CA ARG A 82 2.43 14.48 -9.22
C ARG A 82 1.99 13.31 -10.11
N ALA A 83 1.88 12.10 -9.58
CA ALA A 83 1.41 10.93 -10.33
C ALA A 83 0.01 11.12 -10.92
N ALA A 84 -0.90 11.79 -10.19
CA ALA A 84 -2.23 12.14 -10.68
C ALA A 84 -2.17 13.18 -11.83
N ARG A 85 -1.36 14.22 -11.69
CA ARG A 85 -1.17 15.26 -12.73
C ARG A 85 -0.57 14.69 -14.02
N GLU A 86 0.30 13.69 -13.92
CA GLU A 86 0.90 12.97 -15.05
C GLU A 86 -0.05 11.90 -15.65
N GLY A 87 -1.22 11.67 -15.05
CA GLY A 87 -2.19 10.67 -15.50
C GLY A 87 -1.78 9.22 -15.23
N ILE A 88 -0.80 9.00 -14.37
CA ILE A 88 -0.34 7.68 -13.91
C ILE A 88 -1.37 7.08 -12.95
N VAL A 89 -1.85 7.88 -12.01
CA VAL A 89 -2.88 7.50 -11.04
C VAL A 89 -4.20 8.20 -11.39
N VAL A 90 -5.31 7.46 -11.25
CA VAL A 90 -6.68 7.99 -11.42
C VAL A 90 -7.29 8.26 -10.04
N PRO A 91 -7.30 9.52 -9.56
CA PRO A 91 -7.76 9.84 -8.20
C PRO A 91 -9.19 9.38 -7.90
N GLU A 92 -10.11 9.53 -8.85
CA GLU A 92 -11.52 9.17 -8.69
C GLU A 92 -11.75 7.66 -8.55
N LYS A 93 -10.77 6.86 -8.97
CA LYS A 93 -10.74 5.39 -8.83
C LYS A 93 -9.77 4.92 -7.75
N SER A 94 -9.27 5.83 -6.94
CA SER A 94 -8.26 5.57 -5.91
C SER A 94 -8.83 5.85 -4.52
N VAL A 95 -8.34 5.10 -3.52
CA VAL A 95 -8.80 5.24 -2.14
C VAL A 95 -7.60 5.37 -1.21
N GLN A 96 -7.61 6.40 -0.37
CA GLN A 96 -6.63 6.61 0.71
C GLN A 96 -7.24 6.16 2.04
N ILE A 97 -6.55 5.33 2.80
CA ILE A 97 -7.07 4.61 3.98
C ILE A 97 -6.22 4.89 5.20
N GLY A 98 -6.81 5.46 6.25
CA GLY A 98 -6.12 5.71 7.51
C GLY A 98 -5.71 7.17 7.73
N ILE A 99 -6.02 8.04 6.76
CA ILE A 99 -5.63 9.45 6.79
C ILE A 99 -6.12 10.15 8.05
N ARG A 100 -5.21 10.87 8.72
CA ARG A 100 -5.52 11.64 9.94
C ARG A 100 -4.68 12.90 10.11
N THR A 101 -3.88 13.20 9.12
CA THR A 101 -3.22 14.50 8.97
C THR A 101 -4.09 15.43 8.11
N GLN A 102 -3.86 16.75 8.24
CA GLN A 102 -4.66 17.73 7.52
C GLN A 102 -4.07 17.99 6.14
N ASN A 103 -4.90 17.83 5.12
CA ASN A 103 -4.69 18.38 3.79
C ASN A 103 -5.97 19.10 3.37
N ASN A 104 -5.84 20.32 2.83
CA ASN A 104 -6.97 21.17 2.49
C ASN A 104 -7.65 20.79 1.16
N CYS A 105 -7.04 19.90 0.38
CA CYS A 105 -7.55 19.46 -0.92
C CYS A 105 -7.39 17.95 -1.10
N THR A 106 -8.44 17.29 -1.57
CA THR A 106 -8.41 15.85 -1.87
C THR A 106 -7.85 15.55 -3.24
N HIS A 107 -7.74 16.55 -4.12
CA HIS A 107 -7.35 16.40 -5.52
C HIS A 107 -8.09 15.29 -6.29
N GLY A 108 -9.33 14.98 -5.87
CA GLY A 108 -10.17 13.95 -6.48
C GLY A 108 -10.01 12.55 -5.85
N PHE A 109 -9.08 12.34 -4.93
CA PHE A 109 -8.95 11.08 -4.19
C PHE A 109 -10.12 10.87 -3.24
N ASN A 110 -10.52 9.61 -3.07
CA ASN A 110 -11.49 9.19 -2.08
C ASN A 110 -10.76 8.88 -0.77
N ILE A 111 -11.11 9.56 0.30
CA ILE A 111 -10.37 9.49 1.57
C ILE A 111 -11.21 8.84 2.66
N LEU A 112 -10.68 7.77 3.25
CA LEU A 112 -11.20 7.14 4.45
C LEU A 112 -10.32 7.52 5.66
N HIS A 113 -10.81 8.50 6.40
CA HIS A 113 -10.12 8.95 7.61
C HIS A 113 -10.14 7.89 8.72
N ALA A 114 -9.04 7.75 9.48
CA ALA A 114 -8.93 6.78 10.57
C ALA A 114 -10.08 6.86 11.60
N PRO A 115 -10.55 8.04 12.05
CA PRO A 115 -11.70 8.12 12.96
C PRO A 115 -13.00 7.54 12.36
N TRP A 116 -13.20 7.68 11.05
CA TRP A 116 -14.35 7.08 10.37
C TRP A 116 -14.23 5.56 10.34
N ILE A 117 -13.04 5.03 10.04
CA ILE A 117 -12.76 3.58 10.04
C ILE A 117 -13.01 2.98 11.42
N HIS A 118 -12.58 3.66 12.48
CA HIS A 118 -12.82 3.20 13.86
C HIS A 118 -14.31 3.12 14.20
N SER A 119 -15.12 4.04 13.70
CA SER A 119 -16.56 4.07 14.02
C SER A 119 -17.40 3.14 13.15
N HIS A 120 -16.95 2.78 11.93
CA HIS A 120 -17.72 1.98 10.96
C HIS A 120 -17.19 0.55 10.78
N GLY A 121 -15.91 0.33 11.09
CA GLY A 121 -15.28 -0.99 11.01
C GLY A 121 -14.87 -1.42 9.60
N VAL A 122 -14.13 -2.51 9.54
CA VAL A 122 -13.50 -3.04 8.32
C VAL A 122 -14.50 -3.36 7.21
N GLN A 123 -15.69 -3.86 7.57
CA GLN A 123 -16.70 -4.23 6.56
C GLN A 123 -17.19 -3.04 5.73
N GLU A 124 -17.40 -1.89 6.37
CA GLU A 124 -17.84 -0.68 5.65
C GLU A 124 -16.68 -0.09 4.82
N VAL A 125 -15.43 -0.21 5.30
CA VAL A 125 -14.24 0.13 4.49
C VAL A 125 -14.19 -0.72 3.23
N ASN A 126 -14.33 -2.03 3.36
CA ASN A 126 -14.29 -2.97 2.25
C ASN A 126 -15.37 -2.67 1.21
N LYS A 127 -16.59 -2.43 1.67
CA LYS A 127 -17.69 -2.02 0.79
C LYS A 127 -17.36 -0.72 0.04
N PHE A 128 -16.87 0.29 0.75
CA PHE A 128 -16.52 1.57 0.14
C PHE A 128 -15.43 1.41 -0.93
N VAL A 129 -14.37 0.62 -0.65
CA VAL A 129 -13.31 0.37 -1.63
C VAL A 129 -13.89 -0.28 -2.90
N HIS A 130 -14.74 -1.30 -2.77
CA HIS A 130 -15.35 -1.99 -3.92
C HIS A 130 -16.42 -1.15 -4.65
N ASP A 131 -17.00 -0.14 -4.00
CA ASP A 131 -17.87 0.83 -4.65
C ASP A 131 -17.06 1.77 -5.57
N ILE A 132 -15.80 2.04 -5.27
CA ILE A 132 -14.90 2.93 -6.02
C ILE A 132 -14.08 2.13 -7.04
N VAL A 133 -13.32 1.12 -6.57
CA VAL A 133 -12.39 0.33 -7.38
C VAL A 133 -13.11 -0.87 -7.96
N LYS A 134 -13.04 -1.05 -9.27
CA LYS A 134 -13.73 -2.16 -9.94
C LYS A 134 -12.77 -3.33 -10.24
N PRO A 135 -13.27 -4.56 -10.33
CA PRO A 135 -12.43 -5.76 -10.53
C PRO A 135 -11.52 -5.73 -11.76
N GLY A 136 -11.87 -4.93 -12.78
CA GLY A 136 -11.09 -4.78 -14.01
C GLY A 136 -10.06 -3.64 -13.98
N ASP A 137 -10.12 -2.76 -12.99
CA ASP A 137 -9.16 -1.66 -12.84
C ASP A 137 -7.80 -2.22 -12.43
N PRO A 138 -6.67 -1.76 -12.99
CA PRO A 138 -5.35 -2.13 -12.50
C PRO A 138 -5.09 -1.47 -11.14
N VAL A 139 -4.90 -2.30 -10.10
CA VAL A 139 -4.79 -1.85 -8.71
C VAL A 139 -3.38 -2.00 -8.20
N TYR A 140 -2.77 -0.90 -7.79
CA TYR A 140 -1.53 -0.89 -7.04
C TYR A 140 -1.81 -0.58 -5.57
N ILE A 141 -1.22 -1.35 -4.67
CA ILE A 141 -1.31 -1.11 -3.23
C ILE A 141 0.00 -0.47 -2.77
N THR A 142 -0.08 0.65 -2.09
CA THR A 142 1.05 1.20 -1.34
C THR A 142 0.69 1.22 0.14
N PHE A 143 1.59 0.72 0.95
CA PHE A 143 1.37 0.55 2.37
C PHE A 143 2.48 1.26 3.16
N ASP A 144 2.18 2.48 3.59
CA ASP A 144 2.98 3.14 4.60
C ASP A 144 2.66 2.54 5.97
N VAL A 145 3.69 2.12 6.69
CA VAL A 145 3.51 1.49 8.01
C VAL A 145 2.97 2.44 9.05
N ASP A 146 3.06 3.75 8.82
CA ASP A 146 2.51 4.76 9.72
C ASP A 146 0.97 4.90 9.61
N CYS A 147 0.32 4.23 8.63
CA CYS A 147 -1.14 4.07 8.66
C CYS A 147 -1.59 3.34 9.93
N LEU A 148 -0.71 2.48 10.47
CA LEU A 148 -0.92 1.81 11.75
C LEU A 148 -0.73 2.81 12.90
N ASP A 149 -1.42 2.54 14.01
CA ASP A 149 -1.19 3.30 15.23
C ASP A 149 0.22 3.02 15.76
N PRO A 150 0.93 4.02 16.33
CA PRO A 150 2.25 3.83 16.93
C PRO A 150 2.33 2.74 18.00
N ALA A 151 1.19 2.30 18.55
CA ALA A 151 1.11 1.14 19.44
C ALA A 151 1.42 -0.18 18.71
N PHE A 152 1.25 -0.24 17.40
CA PHE A 152 1.48 -1.42 16.54
C PHE A 152 2.68 -1.25 15.61
N ALA A 153 3.01 -0.01 15.24
CA ALA A 153 4.12 0.31 14.35
C ALA A 153 4.88 1.56 14.85
N PRO A 154 5.66 1.42 15.94
CA PRO A 154 6.44 2.54 16.47
C PRO A 154 7.67 2.90 15.63
N GLY A 155 8.16 1.97 14.79
CA GLY A 155 9.39 2.10 14.01
C GLY A 155 9.16 2.75 12.64
N THR A 156 8.71 4.00 12.64
CA THR A 156 8.52 4.82 11.43
C THR A 156 8.98 6.26 11.65
N GLY A 157 9.14 7.01 10.56
CA GLY A 157 9.68 8.38 10.59
C GLY A 157 8.69 9.43 11.10
N THR A 158 7.44 9.33 10.69
CA THR A 158 6.38 10.34 10.94
C THR A 158 5.12 9.74 11.59
N PRO A 159 5.25 9.10 12.76
CA PRO A 159 4.14 8.41 13.40
C PRO A 159 3.03 9.39 13.85
N VAL A 160 1.78 9.03 13.62
CA VAL A 160 0.61 9.79 14.05
C VAL A 160 -0.31 8.88 14.88
N VAL A 161 -0.74 9.34 16.07
CA VAL A 161 -1.64 8.57 16.94
C VAL A 161 -3.06 8.46 16.36
N GLY A 162 -3.81 7.44 16.75
CA GLY A 162 -5.18 7.20 16.28
C GLY A 162 -5.24 6.43 14.96
N GLY A 163 -4.17 5.69 14.62
CA GLY A 163 -4.08 4.86 13.42
C GLY A 163 -4.80 3.52 13.53
N LEU A 164 -4.67 2.72 12.49
CA LEU A 164 -5.27 1.40 12.42
C LEU A 164 -4.54 0.40 13.33
N SER A 165 -5.25 -0.58 13.85
CA SER A 165 -4.62 -1.80 14.36
C SER A 165 -4.16 -2.68 13.21
N THR A 166 -3.17 -3.54 13.45
CA THR A 166 -2.74 -4.55 12.48
C THR A 166 -3.89 -5.46 12.05
N ALA A 167 -4.80 -5.80 12.97
CA ALA A 167 -5.99 -6.60 12.66
C ALA A 167 -6.94 -5.90 11.68
N GLN A 168 -7.13 -4.58 11.81
CA GLN A 168 -7.93 -3.80 10.86
C GLN A 168 -7.26 -3.74 9.49
N ALA A 169 -5.95 -3.43 9.44
CA ALA A 169 -5.19 -3.36 8.20
C ALA A 169 -5.20 -4.69 7.44
N LEU A 170 -4.92 -5.81 8.11
CA LEU A 170 -4.99 -7.15 7.54
C LEU A 170 -6.41 -7.51 7.06
N GLY A 171 -7.43 -7.18 7.85
CA GLY A 171 -8.83 -7.42 7.47
C GLY A 171 -9.23 -6.65 6.20
N ILE A 172 -8.74 -5.43 6.02
CA ILE A 172 -8.95 -4.65 4.80
C ILE A 172 -8.16 -5.30 3.65
N LEU A 173 -6.86 -5.56 3.82
CA LEU A 173 -6.00 -6.16 2.79
C LEU A 173 -6.60 -7.48 2.26
N HIS A 174 -7.05 -8.36 3.15
CA HIS A 174 -7.62 -9.66 2.76
C HIS A 174 -8.87 -9.52 1.88
N SER A 175 -9.63 -8.44 2.02
CA SER A 175 -10.81 -8.21 1.20
C SER A 175 -10.51 -7.75 -0.23
N LEU A 176 -9.28 -7.36 -0.51
CA LEU A 176 -8.85 -6.86 -1.83
C LEU A 176 -8.48 -7.98 -2.81
N GLY A 177 -8.57 -9.25 -2.40
CA GLY A 177 -8.06 -10.39 -3.18
C GLY A 177 -8.81 -10.69 -4.48
N ASP A 178 -9.98 -10.13 -4.70
CA ASP A 178 -10.76 -10.24 -5.94
C ASP A 178 -10.47 -9.09 -6.93
N LEU A 179 -9.75 -8.05 -6.51
CA LEU A 179 -9.34 -6.96 -7.37
C LEU A 179 -8.16 -7.36 -8.27
N ASN A 180 -7.94 -6.59 -9.33
CA ASN A 180 -6.82 -6.80 -10.24
C ASN A 180 -5.52 -6.22 -9.69
N LEU A 181 -4.94 -6.87 -8.67
CA LEU A 181 -3.70 -6.44 -8.04
C LEU A 181 -2.53 -6.60 -9.01
N ILE A 182 -1.82 -5.50 -9.32
CA ILE A 182 -0.70 -5.46 -10.27
C ILE A 182 0.66 -5.29 -9.60
N GLY A 183 0.71 -4.78 -8.37
CA GLY A 183 1.91 -4.55 -7.60
C GLY A 183 1.59 -4.06 -6.20
N MET A 184 2.60 -4.12 -5.33
CA MET A 184 2.54 -3.58 -3.98
C MET A 184 3.90 -3.10 -3.51
N ASP A 185 3.92 -2.04 -2.74
CA ASP A 185 5.05 -1.71 -1.89
C ASP A 185 4.67 -1.56 -0.42
N ILE A 186 5.68 -1.68 0.44
CA ILE A 186 5.60 -1.43 1.87
C ILE A 186 6.76 -0.51 2.23
N VAL A 187 6.45 0.63 2.83
CA VAL A 187 7.39 1.74 2.99
C VAL A 187 7.42 2.28 4.42
N GLU A 188 8.36 3.17 4.68
CA GLU A 188 8.53 3.94 5.92
C GLU A 188 8.88 3.10 7.16
N VAL A 189 9.31 1.85 7.01
CA VAL A 189 9.90 1.12 8.13
C VAL A 189 11.26 1.76 8.46
N ALA A 190 11.39 2.29 9.67
CA ALA A 190 12.62 2.86 10.20
C ALA A 190 13.20 1.95 11.31
N PRO A 191 14.10 1.01 10.98
CA PRO A 191 14.58 0.00 11.94
C PRO A 191 15.23 0.59 13.19
N ALA A 192 15.86 1.77 13.07
CA ALA A 192 16.47 2.45 14.20
C ALA A 192 15.47 2.87 15.30
N TYR A 193 14.20 3.01 14.95
CA TYR A 193 13.10 3.37 15.87
C TYR A 193 12.22 2.16 16.22
N ASP A 194 12.47 0.99 15.60
CA ASP A 194 11.62 -0.19 15.75
C ASP A 194 12.02 -1.00 17.00
N HIS A 195 11.22 -0.91 18.06
CA HIS A 195 11.43 -1.67 19.28
C HIS A 195 10.96 -3.11 19.12
N ALA A 196 11.84 -4.05 19.38
CA ALA A 196 11.59 -5.48 19.28
C ALA A 196 11.06 -5.93 17.91
N GLU A 197 11.41 -5.19 16.87
CA GLU A 197 11.05 -5.50 15.47
C GLU A 197 9.53 -5.61 15.22
N ILE A 198 8.72 -4.93 16.03
CA ILE A 198 7.25 -5.01 15.96
C ILE A 198 6.74 -4.44 14.63
N THR A 199 7.30 -3.30 14.18
CA THR A 199 6.95 -2.67 12.91
C THR A 199 7.39 -3.53 11.74
N SER A 200 8.63 -4.03 11.78
CA SER A 200 9.17 -4.95 10.76
C SER A 200 8.35 -6.23 10.65
N LEU A 201 7.90 -6.78 11.78
CA LEU A 201 7.03 -7.96 11.80
C LEU A 201 5.66 -7.67 11.17
N ALA A 202 5.07 -6.51 11.45
CA ALA A 202 3.81 -6.09 10.83
C ALA A 202 3.98 -5.94 9.31
N ALA A 203 5.02 -5.25 8.86
CA ALA A 203 5.35 -5.08 7.44
C ALA A 203 5.56 -6.41 6.74
N ALA A 204 6.36 -7.31 7.32
CA ALA A 204 6.60 -8.64 6.76
C ALA A 204 5.33 -9.49 6.65
N THR A 205 4.43 -9.41 7.65
CA THR A 205 3.15 -10.12 7.64
C THR A 205 2.24 -9.59 6.52
N ILE A 206 2.15 -8.27 6.36
CA ILE A 206 1.37 -7.63 5.30
C ILE A 206 1.89 -8.05 3.92
N GLY A 207 3.21 -8.03 3.72
CA GLY A 207 3.81 -8.48 2.46
C GLY A 207 3.58 -9.96 2.19
N HIS A 208 3.69 -10.82 3.21
CA HIS A 208 3.38 -12.24 3.09
C HIS A 208 1.91 -12.46 2.69
N ASP A 209 0.98 -11.77 3.33
CA ASP A 209 -0.45 -11.92 3.05
C ASP A 209 -0.80 -11.42 1.64
N TYR A 210 -0.17 -10.34 1.17
CA TYR A 210 -0.28 -9.93 -0.24
C TYR A 210 0.16 -11.05 -1.20
N LEU A 211 1.30 -11.69 -0.95
CA LEU A 211 1.76 -12.83 -1.78
C LEU A 211 0.75 -13.99 -1.74
N CYS A 212 0.11 -14.24 -0.60
CA CYS A 212 -0.95 -15.24 -0.49
C CYS A 212 -2.19 -14.88 -1.34
N LEU A 213 -2.55 -13.59 -1.43
CA LEU A 213 -3.64 -13.13 -2.30
C LEU A 213 -3.31 -13.38 -3.79
N LEU A 214 -2.09 -13.06 -4.23
CA LEU A 214 -1.63 -13.35 -5.60
C LEU A 214 -1.65 -14.85 -5.90
N ALA A 215 -1.10 -15.68 -5.01
CA ALA A 215 -1.07 -17.12 -5.18
C ALA A 215 -2.49 -17.74 -5.28
N LYS A 216 -3.43 -17.22 -4.51
CA LYS A 216 -4.84 -17.64 -4.58
C LYS A 216 -5.47 -17.32 -5.93
N LYS A 217 -5.18 -16.15 -6.49
CA LYS A 217 -5.68 -15.71 -7.79
C LYS A 217 -5.14 -16.57 -8.93
N GLU A 218 -3.88 -17.00 -8.87
CA GLU A 218 -3.23 -17.83 -9.90
C GLU A 218 -3.62 -19.32 -9.85
N GLY A 219 -4.58 -19.72 -9.01
CA GLY A 219 -5.06 -21.09 -8.96
C GLY A 219 -4.18 -22.06 -8.15
N ALA A 220 -3.29 -21.54 -7.30
CA ALA A 220 -2.50 -22.33 -6.34
C ALA A 220 -3.35 -23.00 -5.24
N GLN A 221 -4.68 -22.94 -5.36
CA GLN A 221 -5.66 -23.48 -4.41
C GLN A 221 -5.53 -25.00 -4.14
N GLU A 222 -4.88 -25.76 -5.01
CA GLU A 222 -4.79 -27.21 -4.86
C GLU A 222 -3.50 -27.72 -4.20
N ARG A 223 -2.52 -26.86 -3.93
CA ARG A 223 -1.20 -27.27 -3.42
C ARG A 223 -0.88 -26.93 -1.97
N ILE A 224 -1.66 -26.11 -1.32
CA ILE A 224 -1.51 -25.88 0.12
C ILE A 224 -2.23 -27.02 0.84
N ILE A 225 -1.43 -28.04 1.09
CA ILE A 225 -1.82 -29.24 1.80
C ILE A 225 -2.36 -28.89 3.18
N GLY A 226 -3.57 -29.35 3.40
CA GLY A 226 -4.03 -29.84 4.66
C GLY A 226 -4.41 -28.78 5.68
N THR A 227 -5.61 -28.89 5.96
CA THR A 227 -6.50 -28.32 6.93
C THR A 227 -7.21 -27.07 6.39
N LYS A 228 -8.29 -27.32 5.66
CA LYS A 228 -9.45 -26.43 5.78
C LYS A 228 -9.68 -26.30 7.28
N LEU A 229 -9.30 -25.18 7.85
CA LEU A 229 -9.82 -24.81 9.15
C LEU A 229 -11.34 -24.78 8.97
N ASP A 230 -12.01 -25.75 9.56
CA ASP A 230 -13.47 -25.85 9.51
C ASP A 230 -13.98 -24.51 10.08
N GLU A 231 -14.89 -23.84 9.39
CA GLU A 231 -15.49 -22.57 9.86
C GLU A 231 -16.02 -22.69 11.30
N LYS A 232 -16.29 -23.91 11.76
CA LYS A 232 -16.62 -24.24 13.13
C LYS A 232 -15.46 -24.05 14.13
N GLN A 233 -14.21 -23.98 13.67
CA GLN A 233 -13.05 -23.78 14.56
C GLN A 233 -12.71 -22.30 14.77
N ILE A 234 -13.30 -21.39 13.98
CA ILE A 234 -13.09 -19.93 14.07
C ILE A 234 -14.24 -19.25 14.83
N GLY A 235 -15.34 -19.96 15.06
CA GLY A 235 -16.49 -19.44 15.79
C GLY A 235 -16.34 -19.52 17.32
N PRO A 236 -17.21 -18.83 18.09
CA PRO A 236 -17.14 -18.83 19.54
C PRO A 236 -17.35 -20.26 20.05
N THR A 237 -16.32 -20.82 20.72
CA THR A 237 -16.42 -22.09 21.43
C THR A 237 -17.32 -21.87 22.66
N LYS A 238 -18.49 -22.48 22.69
CA LYS A 238 -19.28 -22.53 23.92
C LYS A 238 -18.55 -23.42 24.92
N VAL A 239 -18.10 -22.84 26.02
CA VAL A 239 -17.60 -23.56 27.21
C VAL A 239 -18.76 -24.14 27.95
#